data_709225f5310a5f96554fd59dceca49b7
#
_entry.id   709225f5310a5f96554fd59dceca49b7
#
_cell.length_a   1.000
_cell.length_b   1.000
_cell.length_c   1.000
_cell.angle_alpha   90.00
_cell.angle_beta   90.00
_cell.angle_gamma   90.00
#
_symmetry.space_group_name_H-M   'P 1'
#
loop_
_entity.id
_entity.type
_entity.pdbx_description
1 polymer ?
#
loop_
_entity_poly.entity_id
_entity_poly.type
_entity_poly.pdbx_seq_one_letter_code
_entity_poly.pdbx_strand_id
1 'polypeptide(L)'
;YLAKKDFRKIYSKDWDNVTMFSEGGTECYVLTSKESYVVVFRGTEPTSWQDIKADAFFVKSKREWMPSSRGIGSKGKIHSGFRHALNDIWETLWTHYTENGLHNEKQLVVTGHSLGAALATLYTDRIDDPESVCYTYGSPRVGNKELINNMNFNCYRIRNNNDIVTKVPPEIVGFTHKSTELKYFDCDGNLKEG
;
A
#
# COMPACT_ATOMS: atom_id res chain seq x y z
N TYR A 1 11.26 14.76 -5.42
CA TYR A 1 11.51 15.06 -3.99
C TYR A 1 10.76 16.35 -3.62
N LEU A 2 9.49 16.25 -3.26
CA LEU A 2 8.76 17.38 -2.69
C LEU A 2 9.03 17.41 -1.19
N ALA A 3 9.66 18.49 -0.72
CA ALA A 3 9.93 18.69 0.69
C ALA A 3 8.63 18.68 1.51
N LYS A 4 8.68 18.12 2.74
CA LYS A 4 7.52 17.98 3.66
C LYS A 4 6.64 19.23 3.80
N LYS A 5 7.17 20.43 3.52
CA LYS A 5 6.46 21.71 3.66
C LYS A 5 5.52 22.06 2.51
N ASP A 6 5.72 21.48 1.32
CA ASP A 6 5.03 21.93 0.11
C ASP A 6 3.82 21.08 -0.26
N PHE A 7 3.72 19.85 0.26
CA PHE A 7 2.64 18.93 -0.07
C PHE A 7 1.25 19.50 0.25
N ARG A 8 1.07 20.03 1.45
CA ARG A 8 -0.21 20.66 1.84
C ARG A 8 -0.57 21.87 0.97
N LYS A 9 0.42 22.63 0.53
CA LYS A 9 0.24 23.86 -0.25
C LYS A 9 -0.08 23.60 -1.71
N ILE A 10 0.43 22.49 -2.26
CA ILE A 10 0.25 22.12 -3.68
C ILE A 10 -1.13 21.51 -3.92
N TYR A 11 -1.62 20.68 -2.98
CA TYR A 11 -2.84 19.90 -3.18
C TYR A 11 -4.09 20.41 -2.46
N SER A 12 -3.95 21.44 -1.60
CA SER A 12 -5.09 21.99 -0.84
C SER A 12 -6.17 22.68 -1.68
N LYS A 13 -5.91 22.91 -2.97
CA LYS A 13 -6.89 23.53 -3.88
C LYS A 13 -7.90 22.52 -4.44
N ASP A 14 -7.51 21.23 -4.51
CA ASP A 14 -8.29 20.17 -5.16
C ASP A 14 -8.99 19.27 -4.17
N TRP A 15 -8.69 19.43 -2.85
CA TRP A 15 -9.18 18.58 -1.78
C TRP A 15 -9.82 19.38 -0.67
N ASP A 16 -10.94 18.88 -0.12
CA ASP A 16 -11.63 19.51 1.00
C ASP A 16 -10.77 19.47 2.27
N ASN A 17 -10.04 18.36 2.47
CA ASN A 17 -9.13 18.21 3.60
C ASN A 17 -7.88 17.39 3.22
N VAL A 18 -6.74 17.74 3.83
CA VAL A 18 -5.47 17.01 3.74
C VAL A 18 -4.88 16.84 5.13
N THR A 19 -4.84 15.60 5.61
CA THR A 19 -4.32 15.24 6.93
C THR A 19 -3.08 14.38 6.80
N MET A 20 -2.06 14.62 7.62
CA MET A 20 -0.85 13.78 7.71
C MET A 20 -0.88 12.99 9.01
N PHE A 21 -0.60 11.70 8.91
CA PHE A 21 -0.40 10.79 10.03
C PHE A 21 1.03 10.26 10.02
N SER A 22 1.61 10.08 11.22
CA SER A 22 2.98 9.57 11.39
C SER A 22 3.07 8.82 12.72
N GLU A 23 3.18 7.50 12.67
CA GLU A 23 3.30 6.62 13.83
C GLU A 23 4.26 5.46 13.54
N GLY A 24 5.06 5.05 14.52
CA GLY A 24 5.98 3.90 14.40
C GLY A 24 6.96 3.97 13.22
N GLY A 25 7.28 5.17 12.72
CA GLY A 25 8.10 5.37 11.53
C GLY A 25 7.35 5.24 10.20
N THR A 26 6.04 4.94 10.24
CA THR A 26 5.16 4.94 9.06
C THR A 26 4.51 6.31 8.91
N GLU A 27 4.60 6.87 7.71
CA GLU A 27 4.00 8.17 7.38
C GLU A 27 3.00 8.00 6.22
N CYS A 28 1.85 8.66 6.32
CA CYS A 28 0.90 8.75 5.22
C CYS A 28 0.16 10.08 5.20
N TYR A 29 -0.40 10.39 4.04
CA TYR A 29 -1.33 11.49 3.85
C TYR A 29 -2.71 10.94 3.54
N VAL A 30 -3.73 11.54 4.11
CA VAL A 30 -5.13 11.29 3.78
C VAL A 30 -5.70 12.55 3.15
N LEU A 31 -6.25 12.42 1.95
CA LEU A 31 -6.89 13.48 1.19
C LEU A 31 -8.36 13.13 1.04
N THR A 32 -9.24 14.05 1.33
CA THR A 32 -10.68 13.83 1.18
C THR A 32 -11.33 14.88 0.29
N SER A 33 -12.22 14.42 -0.56
CA SER A 33 -13.15 15.26 -1.32
C SER A 33 -14.59 14.83 -1.02
N LYS A 34 -15.56 15.37 -1.74
CA LYS A 34 -16.98 14.95 -1.62
C LYS A 34 -17.15 13.46 -1.93
N GLU A 35 -16.43 12.95 -2.94
CA GLU A 35 -16.64 11.61 -3.52
C GLU A 35 -15.51 10.63 -3.18
N SER A 36 -14.34 11.13 -2.75
CA SER A 36 -13.13 10.31 -2.62
C SER A 36 -12.49 10.43 -1.25
N TYR A 37 -11.96 9.30 -0.79
CA TYR A 37 -11.07 9.19 0.36
C TYR A 37 -9.77 8.53 -0.12
N VAL A 38 -8.68 9.30 -0.18
CA VAL A 38 -7.41 8.86 -0.73
C VAL A 38 -6.37 8.72 0.36
N VAL A 39 -5.74 7.55 0.46
CA VAL A 39 -4.63 7.29 1.39
C VAL A 39 -3.34 7.14 0.61
N VAL A 40 -2.34 7.95 0.92
CA VAL A 40 -1.04 7.97 0.26
C VAL A 40 0.05 7.59 1.25
N PHE A 41 0.53 6.35 1.20
CA PHE A 41 1.64 5.91 2.05
C PHE A 41 2.97 6.38 1.50
N ARG A 42 3.80 6.95 2.37
CA ARG A 42 5.17 7.34 2.04
C ARG A 42 6.06 6.10 1.92
N GLY A 43 6.93 6.10 0.90
CA GLY A 43 8.03 5.14 0.80
C GLY A 43 9.22 5.52 1.70
N THR A 44 10.08 4.56 1.96
CA THR A 44 11.33 4.77 2.68
C THR A 44 12.40 5.37 1.75
N GLU A 45 13.33 6.15 2.31
CA GLU A 45 14.49 6.66 1.59
C GLU A 45 15.36 5.51 1.03
N PRO A 46 15.99 5.67 -0.16
CA PRO A 46 16.80 4.61 -0.79
C PRO A 46 17.93 4.05 0.08
N THR A 47 18.51 4.88 0.96
CA THR A 47 19.56 4.46 1.91
C THR A 47 19.06 3.45 2.94
N SER A 48 17.82 3.62 3.41
CA SER A 48 17.19 2.70 4.37
C SER A 48 16.72 1.39 3.72
N TRP A 49 16.66 1.32 2.39
CA TRP A 49 16.35 0.07 1.68
C TRP A 49 17.45 -0.97 1.77
N GLN A 50 18.72 -0.55 1.93
CA GLN A 50 19.82 -1.48 2.16
C GLN A 50 19.69 -2.15 3.54
N ASP A 51 19.23 -1.41 4.54
CA ASP A 51 18.94 -1.92 5.87
C ASP A 51 17.72 -2.86 5.84
N ILE A 52 16.65 -2.47 5.14
CA ILE A 52 15.48 -3.34 4.92
C ILE A 52 15.83 -4.62 4.15
N LYS A 53 16.81 -4.59 3.23
CA LYS A 53 17.32 -5.79 2.56
C LYS A 53 18.17 -6.66 3.47
N ALA A 54 18.96 -6.05 4.36
CA ALA A 54 19.84 -6.74 5.29
C ALA A 54 19.07 -7.34 6.48
N ASP A 55 18.08 -6.61 7.00
CA ASP A 55 17.21 -7.04 8.11
C ASP A 55 15.96 -7.80 7.65
N ALA A 56 15.59 -7.68 6.39
CA ALA A 56 14.52 -8.46 5.80
C ALA A 56 14.95 -9.91 5.58
N PHE A 57 15.20 -10.62 6.65
CA PHE A 57 14.85 -12.03 6.62
C PHE A 57 13.43 -12.08 6.11
N PHE A 58 13.21 -12.74 4.97
CA PHE A 58 11.90 -12.88 4.30
C PHE A 58 10.93 -13.66 5.18
N VAL A 59 10.74 -13.15 6.42
CA VAL A 59 9.93 -13.77 7.46
C VAL A 59 8.48 -13.50 7.12
N LYS A 60 7.76 -14.59 6.88
CA LYS A 60 6.32 -14.56 6.71
C LYS A 60 5.66 -14.71 8.07
N SER A 61 4.73 -13.83 8.37
CA SER A 61 3.79 -13.99 9.47
C SER A 61 2.40 -14.34 8.94
N LYS A 62 1.57 -14.96 9.79
CA LYS A 62 0.18 -15.20 9.44
C LYS A 62 -0.54 -13.86 9.20
N ARG A 63 -1.50 -13.85 8.27
CA ARG A 63 -2.44 -12.76 8.09
C ARG A 63 -3.42 -12.77 9.27
N GLU A 64 -3.00 -12.23 10.40
CA GLU A 64 -3.87 -12.06 11.57
C GLU A 64 -4.35 -10.60 11.59
N TRP A 65 -5.30 -10.29 10.70
CA TRP A 65 -6.12 -9.10 10.88
C TRP A 65 -7.20 -9.42 11.92
N MET A 66 -7.64 -8.45 12.70
CA MET A 66 -8.88 -8.57 13.49
C MET A 66 -10.00 -9.04 12.56
N PRO A 67 -11.01 -9.77 13.07
CA PRO A 67 -12.00 -10.42 12.20
C PRO A 67 -12.52 -9.44 11.15
N SER A 68 -12.32 -9.78 9.88
CA SER A 68 -13.03 -9.08 8.82
C SER A 68 -14.52 -9.30 9.03
N SER A 69 -15.33 -8.30 8.68
CA SER A 69 -16.80 -8.38 8.74
C SER A 69 -17.38 -9.59 8.00
N ARG A 70 -16.58 -10.26 7.16
CA ARG A 70 -16.96 -11.42 6.35
C ARG A 70 -16.65 -12.77 6.99
N GLY A 71 -16.06 -12.83 8.19
CA GLY A 71 -15.76 -14.09 8.87
C GLY A 71 -14.82 -15.06 8.11
N ILE A 72 -14.22 -14.62 7.03
CA ILE A 72 -13.24 -15.40 6.28
C ILE A 72 -11.95 -15.37 7.09
N GLY A 73 -11.64 -16.49 7.72
CA GLY A 73 -10.39 -16.66 8.46
C GLY A 73 -9.20 -16.24 7.59
N SER A 74 -8.29 -15.49 8.20
CA SER A 74 -7.13 -14.89 7.56
C SER A 74 -6.25 -15.94 6.88
N LYS A 75 -6.50 -16.20 5.59
CA LYS A 75 -5.71 -17.15 4.81
C LYS A 75 -4.49 -16.45 4.21
N GLY A 76 -3.36 -17.15 4.24
CA GLY A 76 -2.10 -16.69 3.65
C GLY A 76 -1.12 -16.07 4.65
N LYS A 77 0.04 -15.69 4.12
CA LYS A 77 1.16 -15.17 4.90
C LYS A 77 1.64 -13.85 4.32
N ILE A 78 1.86 -12.87 5.21
CA ILE A 78 2.34 -11.53 4.90
C ILE A 78 3.82 -11.40 5.26
N HIS A 79 4.56 -10.53 4.57
CA HIS A 79 5.88 -10.09 5.02
C HIS A 79 5.77 -9.40 6.40
N SER A 80 6.47 -9.93 7.40
CA SER A 80 6.29 -9.51 8.81
C SER A 80 6.59 -8.03 9.02
N GLY A 81 7.65 -7.50 8.40
CA GLY A 81 8.00 -6.08 8.51
C GLY A 81 6.90 -5.15 7.97
N PHE A 82 6.28 -5.48 6.83
CA PHE A 82 5.18 -4.67 6.31
C PHE A 82 3.94 -4.74 7.20
N ARG A 83 3.67 -5.92 7.78
CA ARG A 83 2.57 -6.07 8.75
C ARG A 83 2.79 -5.22 9.99
N HIS A 84 4.00 -5.21 10.55
CA HIS A 84 4.31 -4.40 11.72
C HIS A 84 4.16 -2.91 11.41
N ALA A 85 4.77 -2.44 10.33
CA ALA A 85 4.67 -1.03 9.92
C ALA A 85 3.22 -0.58 9.68
N LEU A 86 2.35 -1.44 9.13
CA LEU A 86 0.93 -1.12 8.99
C LEU A 86 0.20 -1.14 10.34
N ASN A 87 0.53 -2.09 11.23
CA ASN A 87 -0.12 -2.16 12.54
C ASN A 87 0.16 -0.92 13.39
N ASP A 88 1.35 -0.34 13.30
CA ASP A 88 1.73 0.85 14.06
C ASP A 88 0.78 2.02 13.81
N ILE A 89 0.28 2.18 12.58
CA ILE A 89 -0.58 3.32 12.19
C ILE A 89 -2.05 2.93 11.98
N TRP A 90 -2.39 1.65 12.12
CA TRP A 90 -3.69 1.13 11.73
C TRP A 90 -4.86 1.77 12.48
N GLU A 91 -4.82 1.83 13.81
CA GLU A 91 -5.95 2.31 14.62
C GLU A 91 -6.31 3.77 14.28
N THR A 92 -5.30 4.60 14.11
CA THR A 92 -5.47 6.00 13.72
C THR A 92 -6.10 6.12 12.35
N LEU A 93 -5.62 5.37 11.37
CA LEU A 93 -6.18 5.39 10.02
C LEU A 93 -7.58 4.79 9.94
N TRP A 94 -7.84 3.72 10.68
CA TRP A 94 -9.15 3.09 10.73
C TRP A 94 -10.20 4.02 11.32
N THR A 95 -9.90 4.66 12.44
CA THR A 95 -10.79 5.65 13.07
C THR A 95 -11.09 6.79 12.11
N HIS A 96 -10.04 7.37 11.50
CA HIS A 96 -10.23 8.46 10.55
C HIS A 96 -11.02 8.04 9.31
N TYR A 97 -10.79 6.82 8.79
CA TYR A 97 -11.53 6.29 7.63
C TYR A 97 -13.00 6.06 7.95
N THR A 98 -13.32 5.46 9.10
CA THR A 98 -14.71 5.23 9.50
C THR A 98 -15.49 6.52 9.61
N GLU A 99 -14.90 7.56 10.18
CA GLU A 99 -15.55 8.85 10.38
C GLU A 99 -15.68 9.68 9.10
N ASN A 100 -14.68 9.66 8.22
CA ASN A 100 -14.56 10.59 7.10
C ASN A 100 -14.69 9.96 5.71
N GLY A 101 -14.55 8.64 5.62
CA GLY A 101 -14.62 7.87 4.37
C GLY A 101 -15.83 6.96 4.32
N LEU A 102 -15.85 5.94 5.19
CA LEU A 102 -16.86 4.88 5.16
C LEU A 102 -18.28 5.41 5.42
N HIS A 103 -18.48 6.18 6.47
CA HIS A 103 -19.80 6.73 6.80
C HIS A 103 -20.32 7.74 5.76
N ASN A 104 -19.45 8.26 4.92
CA ASN A 104 -19.81 9.19 3.85
C ASN A 104 -19.82 8.53 2.47
N GLU A 105 -19.76 7.20 2.40
CA GLU A 105 -19.82 6.41 1.17
C GLU A 105 -18.81 6.85 0.09
N LYS A 106 -17.64 7.33 0.52
CA LYS A 106 -16.61 7.83 -0.40
C LYS A 106 -15.84 6.67 -1.03
N GLN A 107 -15.51 6.81 -2.30
CA GLN A 107 -14.61 5.90 -3.01
C GLN A 107 -13.24 5.85 -2.31
N LEU A 108 -12.86 4.69 -1.81
CA LEU A 108 -11.52 4.49 -1.25
C LEU A 108 -10.50 4.27 -2.35
N VAL A 109 -9.50 5.14 -2.40
CA VAL A 109 -8.33 5.01 -3.26
C VAL A 109 -7.07 4.97 -2.39
N VAL A 110 -6.23 3.96 -2.57
CA VAL A 110 -5.00 3.81 -1.79
C VAL A 110 -3.80 3.78 -2.72
N THR A 111 -2.75 4.49 -2.37
CA THR A 111 -1.55 4.53 -3.22
C THR A 111 -0.27 4.65 -2.40
N GLY A 112 0.85 4.34 -3.04
CA GLY A 112 2.19 4.48 -2.48
C GLY A 112 3.28 4.05 -3.44
N HIS A 113 4.50 4.43 -3.10
CA HIS A 113 5.71 4.05 -3.82
C HIS A 113 6.61 3.19 -2.93
N SER A 114 7.26 2.17 -3.49
CA SER A 114 8.24 1.35 -2.77
C SER A 114 7.63 0.68 -1.53
N LEU A 115 8.17 0.86 -0.30
CA LEU A 115 7.55 0.40 0.94
C LEU A 115 6.11 0.90 1.09
N GLY A 116 5.85 2.16 0.76
CA GLY A 116 4.50 2.73 0.79
C GLY A 116 3.51 1.99 -0.11
N ALA A 117 3.97 1.44 -1.23
CA ALA A 117 3.14 0.61 -2.12
C ALA A 117 2.79 -0.75 -1.49
N ALA A 118 3.70 -1.34 -0.72
CA ALA A 118 3.41 -2.54 0.05
C ALA A 118 2.37 -2.26 1.14
N LEU A 119 2.52 -1.16 1.86
CA LEU A 119 1.55 -0.72 2.89
C LEU A 119 0.19 -0.40 2.28
N ALA A 120 0.16 0.26 1.13
CA ALA A 120 -1.07 0.53 0.38
C ALA A 120 -1.82 -0.78 0.04
N THR A 121 -1.11 -1.77 -0.49
CA THR A 121 -1.69 -3.08 -0.81
C THR A 121 -2.28 -3.77 0.42
N LEU A 122 -1.56 -3.77 1.54
CA LEU A 122 -1.99 -4.42 2.78
C LEU A 122 -3.09 -3.64 3.51
N TYR A 123 -3.08 -2.32 3.44
CA TYR A 123 -4.14 -1.47 3.99
C TYR A 123 -5.46 -1.73 3.26
N THR A 124 -5.44 -1.73 1.92
CA THR A 124 -6.63 -2.02 1.10
C THR A 124 -7.16 -3.43 1.39
N ASP A 125 -6.29 -4.42 1.53
CA ASP A 125 -6.67 -5.78 1.92
C ASP A 125 -7.33 -5.84 3.30
N ARG A 126 -6.84 -5.07 4.25
CA ARG A 126 -7.36 -5.05 5.62
C ARG A 126 -8.70 -4.32 5.74
N ILE A 127 -8.95 -3.30 4.92
CA ILE A 127 -10.26 -2.64 4.80
C ILE A 127 -11.32 -3.60 4.27
N ASP A 128 -10.93 -4.53 3.38
CA ASP A 128 -11.81 -5.56 2.80
C ASP A 128 -13.04 -4.99 2.06
N ASP A 129 -12.87 -3.87 1.38
CA ASP A 129 -13.86 -3.27 0.52
C ASP A 129 -13.55 -3.58 -0.96
N PRO A 130 -14.40 -4.38 -1.65
CA PRO A 130 -14.17 -4.78 -3.05
C PRO A 130 -14.24 -3.61 -4.04
N GLU A 131 -14.89 -2.52 -3.70
CA GLU A 131 -14.97 -1.32 -4.53
C GLU A 131 -13.72 -0.44 -4.38
N SER A 132 -12.86 -0.71 -3.40
CA SER A 132 -11.62 0.04 -3.22
C SER A 132 -10.63 -0.20 -4.36
N VAL A 133 -9.83 0.82 -4.64
CA VAL A 133 -8.83 0.80 -5.71
C VAL A 133 -7.45 1.09 -5.15
N CYS A 134 -6.47 0.26 -5.51
CA CYS A 134 -5.08 0.42 -5.09
C CYS A 134 -4.17 0.68 -6.30
N TYR A 135 -3.43 1.79 -6.25
CA TYR A 135 -2.37 2.11 -7.23
C TYR A 135 -1.01 1.97 -6.58
N THR A 136 -0.14 1.13 -7.15
CA THR A 136 1.18 0.88 -6.58
C THR A 136 2.29 1.20 -7.56
N TYR A 137 3.31 1.92 -7.09
CA TYR A 137 4.47 2.31 -7.88
C TYR A 137 5.73 1.64 -7.31
N GLY A 138 6.42 0.83 -8.12
CA GLY A 138 7.63 0.14 -7.69
C GLY A 138 7.44 -0.76 -6.46
N SER A 139 6.27 -1.41 -6.33
CA SER A 139 5.91 -2.19 -5.15
C SER A 139 6.77 -3.45 -4.99
N PRO A 140 7.28 -3.77 -3.78
CA PRO A 140 7.78 -5.10 -3.46
C PRO A 140 6.64 -6.12 -3.35
N ARG A 141 6.97 -7.41 -3.29
CA ARG A 141 5.99 -8.48 -3.06
C ARG A 141 5.58 -8.52 -1.58
N VAL A 142 4.29 -8.51 -1.31
CA VAL A 142 3.75 -8.33 0.05
C VAL A 142 3.51 -9.64 0.80
N GLY A 143 3.32 -10.76 0.08
CA GLY A 143 3.01 -12.02 0.72
C GLY A 143 2.98 -13.22 -0.23
N ASN A 144 2.47 -14.35 0.25
CA ASN A 144 2.41 -15.57 -0.52
C ASN A 144 1.18 -15.62 -1.45
N LYS A 145 1.17 -16.58 -2.37
CA LYS A 145 0.08 -16.77 -3.35
C LYS A 145 -1.29 -16.94 -2.70
N GLU A 146 -1.36 -17.63 -1.56
CA GLU A 146 -2.60 -17.80 -0.83
C GLU A 146 -3.18 -16.48 -0.33
N LEU A 147 -2.32 -15.59 0.24
CA LEU A 147 -2.71 -14.24 0.60
C LEU A 147 -3.27 -13.48 -0.60
N ILE A 148 -2.50 -13.45 -1.68
CA ILE A 148 -2.85 -12.65 -2.87
C ILE A 148 -4.17 -13.10 -3.51
N ASN A 149 -4.41 -14.40 -3.57
CA ASN A 149 -5.65 -14.96 -4.12
C ASN A 149 -6.90 -14.66 -3.26
N ASN A 150 -6.71 -14.32 -1.99
CA ASN A 150 -7.79 -13.93 -1.08
C ASN A 150 -7.99 -12.41 -0.96
N MET A 151 -7.19 -11.61 -1.66
CA MET A 151 -7.38 -10.17 -1.76
C MET A 151 -8.48 -9.84 -2.77
N ASN A 152 -9.50 -9.11 -2.37
CA ASN A 152 -10.68 -8.80 -3.18
C ASN A 152 -10.81 -7.29 -3.43
N PHE A 153 -9.89 -6.72 -4.22
CA PHE A 153 -9.92 -5.33 -4.65
C PHE A 153 -9.12 -5.17 -5.96
N ASN A 154 -9.35 -4.08 -6.67
CA ASN A 154 -8.60 -3.74 -7.89
C ASN A 154 -7.24 -3.15 -7.55
N CYS A 155 -6.18 -3.75 -8.08
CA CYS A 155 -4.81 -3.30 -7.88
C CYS A 155 -4.10 -3.07 -9.21
N TYR A 156 -3.80 -1.81 -9.48
CA TYR A 156 -3.06 -1.36 -10.64
C TYR A 156 -1.60 -1.16 -10.26
N ARG A 157 -0.73 -1.96 -10.86
CA ARG A 157 0.71 -1.91 -10.59
C ARG A 157 1.44 -1.16 -11.68
N ILE A 158 2.25 -0.21 -11.27
CA ILE A 158 3.14 0.54 -12.15
C ILE A 158 4.60 0.21 -11.77
N ARG A 159 5.38 -0.21 -12.76
CA ARG A 159 6.80 -0.53 -12.60
C ARG A 159 7.62 0.28 -13.59
N ASN A 160 8.76 0.76 -13.14
CA ASN A 160 9.73 1.40 -14.02
C ASN A 160 10.85 0.40 -14.39
N ASN A 161 10.96 0.06 -15.66
CA ASN A 161 12.01 -0.78 -16.24
C ASN A 161 12.44 -1.96 -15.33
N ASN A 162 13.73 -2.01 -15.01
CA ASN A 162 14.34 -3.05 -14.16
C ASN A 162 14.37 -2.71 -12.67
N ASP A 163 13.38 -1.96 -12.18
CA ASP A 163 13.26 -1.64 -10.74
C ASP A 163 13.43 -2.90 -9.88
N ILE A 164 14.55 -2.94 -9.13
CA ILE A 164 14.92 -4.09 -8.30
C ILE A 164 13.98 -4.28 -7.12
N VAL A 165 13.34 -3.21 -6.65
CA VAL A 165 12.38 -3.26 -5.54
C VAL A 165 11.22 -4.19 -5.88
N THR A 166 10.78 -4.20 -7.12
CA THR A 166 9.69 -5.07 -7.58
C THR A 166 10.07 -6.55 -7.63
N LYS A 167 11.36 -6.89 -7.47
CA LYS A 167 11.85 -8.27 -7.50
C LYS A 167 12.03 -8.86 -6.08
N VAL A 168 11.84 -8.06 -5.03
CA VAL A 168 12.00 -8.50 -3.65
C VAL A 168 10.66 -8.50 -2.89
N PRO A 169 10.48 -9.39 -1.91
CA PRO A 169 11.23 -10.63 -1.72
C PRO A 169 11.16 -11.55 -2.95
N PRO A 170 12.15 -12.42 -3.20
CA PRO A 170 12.16 -13.29 -4.38
C PRO A 170 10.98 -14.27 -4.44
N GLU A 171 10.53 -14.62 -5.65
CA GLU A 171 9.46 -15.61 -5.84
C GLU A 171 9.83 -16.99 -5.33
N ILE A 172 11.10 -17.37 -5.44
CA ILE A 172 11.59 -18.67 -4.97
C ILE A 172 11.35 -18.91 -3.48
N VAL A 173 11.27 -17.84 -2.68
CA VAL A 173 10.89 -17.95 -1.25
C VAL A 173 9.38 -17.81 -1.05
N GLY A 174 8.59 -17.90 -2.14
CA GLY A 174 7.15 -18.01 -2.11
C GLY A 174 6.42 -16.68 -1.86
N PHE A 175 7.00 -15.55 -2.28
CA PHE A 175 6.30 -14.28 -2.33
C PHE A 175 5.78 -13.98 -3.74
N THR A 176 4.66 -13.26 -3.82
CA THR A 176 4.08 -12.84 -5.09
C THR A 176 3.40 -11.47 -4.99
N HIS A 177 3.03 -10.92 -6.13
CA HIS A 177 2.35 -9.64 -6.22
C HIS A 177 0.83 -9.78 -6.31
N LYS A 178 0.10 -8.81 -5.72
CA LYS A 178 -1.29 -8.53 -6.09
C LYS A 178 -1.26 -7.63 -7.33
N SER A 179 -1.99 -8.02 -8.37
CA SER A 179 -2.15 -7.21 -9.57
C SER A 179 -3.43 -7.60 -10.29
N THR A 180 -4.28 -6.63 -10.58
CA THR A 180 -5.36 -6.74 -11.55
C THR A 180 -4.81 -6.40 -12.94
N GLU A 181 -3.96 -5.37 -12.99
CA GLU A 181 -3.30 -4.92 -14.21
C GLU A 181 -1.87 -4.49 -13.89
N LEU A 182 -0.93 -4.83 -14.76
CA LEU A 182 0.46 -4.37 -14.69
C LEU A 182 0.76 -3.44 -15.86
N LYS A 183 1.21 -2.23 -15.55
CA LYS A 183 1.82 -1.31 -16.52
C LYS A 183 3.30 -1.12 -16.18
N TYR A 184 4.15 -1.08 -17.19
CA TYR A 184 5.57 -0.82 -16.96
C TYR A 184 6.16 0.08 -18.05
N PHE A 185 7.13 0.89 -17.63
CA PHE A 185 7.95 1.66 -18.57
C PHE A 185 9.16 0.83 -18.95
N ASP A 186 9.45 0.74 -20.26
CA ASP A 186 10.67 0.10 -20.76
C ASP A 186 11.91 1.02 -20.60
N CYS A 187 13.08 0.57 -21.09
CA CYS A 187 14.32 1.35 -20.99
C CYS A 187 14.28 2.66 -21.78
N ASP A 188 13.40 2.78 -22.76
CA ASP A 188 13.22 3.96 -23.58
C ASP A 188 12.10 4.89 -23.04
N GLY A 189 11.48 4.52 -21.91
CA GLY A 189 10.41 5.28 -21.30
C GLY A 189 9.03 5.06 -21.91
N ASN A 190 8.86 4.05 -22.79
CA ASN A 190 7.57 3.74 -23.38
C ASN A 190 6.73 2.91 -22.41
N LEU A 191 5.45 3.27 -22.26
CA LEU A 191 4.51 2.52 -21.47
C LEU A 191 4.12 1.21 -22.18
N LYS A 192 4.18 0.11 -21.45
CA LYS A 192 3.78 -1.24 -21.86
C LYS A 192 2.77 -1.82 -20.89
N GLU A 193 1.96 -2.73 -21.37
CA GLU A 193 1.06 -3.58 -20.59
C GLU A 193 1.68 -4.96 -20.43
N GLY A 194 1.55 -5.56 -19.22
CA GLY A 194 2.13 -6.86 -18.87
C GLY A 194 1.11 -7.84 -18.30
#